data_87d5adf1179bca75a14cb71f455cb422
#
_entry.id   87d5adf1179bca75a14cb71f455cb422
#
_cell.length_a   1.000
_cell.length_b   1.000
_cell.length_c   1.000
_cell.angle_alpha   90.00
_cell.angle_beta   90.00
_cell.angle_gamma   90.00
#
_symmetry.space_group_name_H-M   'P 1'
#
loop_
_entity.id
_entity.type
_entity.pdbx_description
1 polymer ?
#
loop_
_entity_poly.entity_id
_entity_poly.type
_entity_poly.pdbx_seq_one_letter_code
_entity_poly.pdbx_strand_id
1 'polypeptide(L)'
;SKAASTFLTEKNVNTEVDEDFLNIWEWFLHRHIVKYTKENNIHFFEDNKAWQQYSKCVSAPKLGDEKSGITKLFPKLKRGSVEIEGDIEFIKSKLGIEFDWENEKDKLVKFSSIVRQANELYKKLTPTKNKLYVFVDELELALGKAKQYQKDIKLIRDLIVAINHINSISRKYQYPIYIITAIRSEVLTSIQSSGKEINKPILDFGISLK
;
A
#
# COMPACT_ATOMS: atom_id res chain seq x y z
N SER A 1 -6.41 -12.86 -7.20
CA SER A 1 -6.45 -13.24 -6.07
C SER A 1 -5.82 -14.48 -5.40
N LYS A 2 -5.74 -15.67 -5.97
CA LYS A 2 -4.73 -16.65 -5.51
C LYS A 2 -3.38 -15.98 -5.27
N ALA A 3 -3.11 -14.93 -5.97
CA ALA A 3 -1.92 -14.15 -5.94
C ALA A 3 -1.70 -13.34 -4.65
N ALA A 4 -2.71 -12.70 -4.05
CA ALA A 4 -2.52 -11.95 -2.81
C ALA A 4 -2.45 -12.87 -1.58
N SER A 5 -3.27 -13.94 -1.54
CA SER A 5 -3.19 -14.95 -0.47
C SER A 5 -1.96 -15.86 -0.61
N THR A 6 -1.54 -16.22 -1.82
CA THR A 6 -0.31 -16.97 -2.09
C THR A 6 0.93 -16.17 -1.73
N PHE A 7 0.90 -14.86 -1.94
CA PHE A 7 1.99 -13.96 -1.55
C PHE A 7 2.32 -14.02 -0.06
N LEU A 8 1.31 -14.11 0.80
CA LEU A 8 1.48 -14.13 2.25
C LEU A 8 1.67 -15.53 2.82
N THR A 9 1.41 -16.58 2.03
CA THR A 9 1.63 -17.98 2.42
C THR A 9 3.01 -18.51 2.05
N GLU A 10 3.69 -17.93 1.07
CA GLU A 10 5.06 -18.34 0.75
C GLU A 10 6.04 -17.82 1.80
N LYS A 11 6.52 -18.74 2.56
CA LYS A 11 7.53 -18.94 3.60
C LYS A 11 8.59 -17.88 3.94
N ASN A 12 8.54 -16.64 3.45
CA ASN A 12 9.62 -15.67 3.62
C ASN A 12 9.25 -14.36 4.32
N VAL A 13 8.02 -14.20 4.77
CA VAL A 13 7.70 -13.21 5.77
C VAL A 13 7.84 -13.92 7.12
N ASN A 14 9.03 -13.83 7.72
CA ASN A 14 9.24 -14.29 9.10
C ASN A 14 8.36 -13.43 10.01
N THR A 15 7.23 -13.98 10.39
CA THR A 15 6.08 -13.32 10.99
C THR A 15 6.19 -13.33 12.51
N GLU A 16 7.26 -12.79 13.06
CA GLU A 16 7.36 -12.48 14.49
C GLU A 16 6.90 -11.06 14.84
N VAL A 17 6.64 -10.24 13.83
CA VAL A 17 6.04 -8.92 14.02
C VAL A 17 4.56 -9.04 13.68
N ASP A 18 3.70 -8.54 14.53
CA ASP A 18 2.27 -8.33 14.26
C ASP A 18 2.15 -7.66 12.89
N GLU A 19 1.77 -8.45 11.87
CA GLU A 19 1.91 -8.07 10.47
C GLU A 19 1.10 -6.80 10.22
N ASP A 20 1.80 -5.73 9.95
CA ASP A 20 1.21 -4.43 9.66
C ASP A 20 0.77 -4.38 8.19
N PHE A 21 -0.27 -5.16 7.87
CA PHE A 21 -0.84 -5.21 6.53
C PHE A 21 -1.36 -3.86 6.06
N LEU A 22 -1.75 -2.98 6.97
CA LEU A 22 -2.21 -1.64 6.62
C LEU A 22 -1.10 -0.84 5.92
N ASN A 23 0.09 -0.76 6.52
CA ASN A 23 1.22 -0.07 5.90
C ASN A 23 1.64 -0.73 4.58
N ILE A 24 1.59 -2.07 4.50
CA ILE A 24 1.89 -2.81 3.27
C ILE A 24 0.92 -2.41 2.16
N TRP A 25 -0.39 -2.36 2.44
CA TRP A 25 -1.40 -1.99 1.46
C TRP A 25 -1.31 -0.51 1.05
N GLU A 26 -1.15 0.41 2.00
CA GLU A 26 -1.00 1.83 1.68
C GLU A 26 0.21 2.06 0.76
N TRP A 27 1.37 1.50 1.10
CA TRP A 27 2.55 1.60 0.27
C TRP A 27 2.33 0.97 -1.12
N PHE A 28 1.70 -0.19 -1.18
CA PHE A 28 1.39 -0.86 -2.44
C PHE A 28 0.52 0.01 -3.35
N LEU A 29 -0.52 0.62 -2.81
CA LEU A 29 -1.40 1.53 -3.56
C LEU A 29 -0.64 2.76 -4.06
N HIS A 30 0.16 3.40 -3.21
CA HIS A 30 1.03 4.51 -3.63
C HIS A 30 2.00 4.09 -4.74
N ARG A 31 2.60 2.92 -4.59
CA ARG A 31 3.53 2.40 -5.58
C ARG A 31 2.86 2.12 -6.91
N HIS A 32 1.63 1.60 -6.92
CA HIS A 32 0.86 1.39 -8.15
C HIS A 32 0.57 2.70 -8.88
N ILE A 33 0.20 3.75 -8.17
CA ILE A 33 0.00 5.09 -8.76
C ILE A 33 1.30 5.56 -9.43
N VAL A 34 2.43 5.49 -8.71
CA VAL A 34 3.73 5.93 -9.24
C VAL A 34 4.18 5.07 -10.42
N LYS A 35 4.08 3.75 -10.30
CA LYS A 35 4.49 2.79 -11.32
C LYS A 35 3.69 3.00 -12.60
N TYR A 36 2.36 3.05 -12.49
CA TYR A 36 1.47 3.22 -13.64
C TYR A 36 1.71 4.56 -14.36
N THR A 37 1.92 5.64 -13.61
CA THR A 37 2.28 6.95 -14.17
C THR A 37 3.56 6.86 -15.01
N LYS A 38 4.60 6.22 -14.50
CA LYS A 38 5.90 6.11 -15.18
C LYS A 38 5.85 5.19 -16.40
N GLU A 39 5.22 4.02 -16.28
CA GLU A 39 5.18 3.01 -17.35
C GLU A 39 4.33 3.46 -18.54
N ASN A 40 3.27 4.21 -18.30
CA ASN A 40 2.35 4.64 -19.35
C ASN A 40 2.56 6.09 -19.81
N ASN A 41 3.49 6.80 -19.18
CA ASN A 41 3.72 8.23 -19.41
C ASN A 41 2.43 9.09 -19.32
N ILE A 42 1.55 8.71 -18.38
CA ILE A 42 0.29 9.41 -18.12
C ILE A 42 0.41 10.11 -16.76
N HIS A 43 0.42 11.44 -16.76
CA HIS A 43 0.56 12.21 -15.54
C HIS A 43 -0.82 12.49 -14.92
N PHE A 44 -1.07 11.94 -13.72
CA PHE A 44 -2.24 12.25 -12.89
C PHE A 44 -2.00 13.44 -11.98
N PHE A 45 -0.73 13.75 -11.76
CA PHE A 45 -0.24 14.90 -11.02
C PHE A 45 0.78 15.65 -11.86
N GLU A 46 0.93 16.95 -11.61
CA GLU A 46 1.94 17.77 -12.25
C GLU A 46 3.35 17.25 -11.94
N ASP A 47 4.23 17.22 -12.96
CA ASP A 47 5.63 16.84 -12.77
C ASP A 47 6.41 18.02 -12.17
N ASN A 48 6.23 18.23 -10.90
CA ASN A 48 6.88 19.26 -10.10
C ASN A 48 7.71 18.65 -8.97
N LYS A 49 8.33 19.47 -8.14
CA LYS A 49 9.16 19.04 -7.01
C LYS A 49 8.40 18.09 -6.06
N ALA A 50 7.11 18.34 -5.79
CA ALA A 50 6.31 17.51 -4.90
C ALA A 50 6.12 16.09 -5.47
N TRP A 51 5.82 15.97 -6.77
CA TRP A 51 5.75 14.69 -7.46
C TRP A 51 7.08 13.94 -7.44
N GLN A 52 8.18 14.64 -7.69
CA GLN A 52 9.51 14.05 -7.66
C GLN A 52 9.87 13.50 -6.27
N GLN A 53 9.59 14.26 -5.21
CA GLN A 53 9.75 13.81 -3.83
C GLN A 53 8.89 12.59 -3.52
N TYR A 54 7.59 12.65 -3.83
CA TYR A 54 6.65 11.56 -3.62
C TYR A 54 7.08 10.30 -4.37
N SER A 55 7.32 10.39 -5.67
CA SER A 55 7.67 9.23 -6.50
C SER A 55 8.98 8.57 -6.08
N LYS A 56 9.96 9.35 -5.61
CA LYS A 56 11.23 8.81 -5.08
C LYS A 56 11.05 8.19 -3.71
N CYS A 57 10.29 8.80 -2.80
CA CYS A 57 9.97 8.23 -1.49
C CYS A 57 9.32 6.84 -1.62
N VAL A 58 8.30 6.75 -2.47
CA VAL A 58 7.56 5.50 -2.72
C VAL A 58 8.42 4.44 -3.41
N SER A 59 9.36 4.85 -4.26
CA SER A 59 10.24 3.94 -5.01
C SER A 59 11.54 3.60 -4.27
N ALA A 60 11.83 4.21 -3.12
CA ALA A 60 13.06 3.98 -2.38
C ALA A 60 13.21 2.57 -1.78
N PRO A 61 12.14 1.90 -1.30
CA PRO A 61 12.26 0.54 -0.78
C PRO A 61 12.76 -0.45 -1.82
N LYS A 62 13.80 -1.19 -1.47
CA LYS A 62 14.31 -2.30 -2.28
C LYS A 62 13.27 -3.42 -2.33
N LEU A 63 12.96 -3.86 -3.53
CA LEU A 63 12.02 -4.96 -3.74
C LEU A 63 12.64 -6.31 -3.40
N GLY A 64 11.79 -7.29 -3.11
CA GLY A 64 12.20 -8.67 -2.91
C GLY A 64 12.75 -9.30 -4.21
N ASP A 65 13.56 -10.35 -4.05
CA ASP A 65 14.17 -11.07 -5.17
C ASP A 65 13.11 -11.72 -6.07
N GLU A 66 13.38 -11.69 -7.37
CA GLU A 66 12.46 -11.93 -8.47
C GLU A 66 12.03 -13.40 -8.68
N LYS A 67 11.52 -14.11 -7.69
CA LYS A 67 11.17 -15.53 -7.92
C LYS A 67 9.72 -15.81 -8.35
N SER A 68 8.78 -14.87 -8.20
CA SER A 68 7.39 -15.07 -8.71
C SER A 68 6.58 -13.76 -8.78
N GLY A 69 5.64 -13.71 -9.69
CA GLY A 69 4.78 -12.61 -10.14
C GLY A 69 4.52 -11.42 -9.21
N ILE A 70 3.73 -11.59 -8.16
CA ILE A 70 3.29 -10.50 -7.27
C ILE A 70 4.34 -10.15 -6.21
N THR A 71 5.18 -11.09 -5.79
CA THR A 71 6.25 -10.85 -4.81
C THR A 71 7.25 -9.77 -5.27
N LYS A 72 7.35 -9.56 -6.60
CA LYS A 72 8.13 -8.46 -7.20
C LYS A 72 7.65 -7.07 -6.83
N LEU A 73 6.43 -6.94 -6.34
CA LEU A 73 5.80 -5.66 -6.06
C LEU A 73 5.93 -5.22 -4.60
N PHE A 74 6.42 -6.09 -3.72
CA PHE A 74 6.50 -5.82 -2.29
C PHE A 74 7.94 -5.69 -1.81
N PRO A 75 8.22 -4.83 -0.82
CA PRO A 75 9.55 -4.70 -0.26
C PRO A 75 9.88 -5.91 0.62
N LYS A 76 11.15 -6.26 0.68
CA LYS A 76 11.65 -7.28 1.60
C LYS A 76 11.77 -6.70 3.00
N LEU A 77 10.78 -6.97 3.85
CA LEU A 77 10.80 -6.51 5.23
C LEU A 77 11.71 -7.39 6.09
N LYS A 78 12.56 -6.73 6.89
CA LYS A 78 13.37 -7.34 7.95
C LYS A 78 12.95 -6.72 9.28
N ARG A 79 12.22 -7.45 10.12
CA ARG A 79 11.75 -6.97 11.43
C ARG A 79 11.06 -5.60 11.38
N GLY A 80 10.18 -5.38 10.39
CA GLY A 80 9.46 -4.11 10.20
C GLY A 80 10.26 -3.01 9.51
N SER A 81 11.49 -3.28 9.11
CA SER A 81 12.34 -2.35 8.37
C SER A 81 12.63 -2.83 6.96
N VAL A 82 12.96 -1.90 6.08
CA VAL A 82 13.26 -2.16 4.67
C VAL A 82 14.58 -1.49 4.30
N GLU A 83 15.34 -2.17 3.44
CA GLU A 83 16.53 -1.60 2.82
C GLU A 83 16.10 -0.61 1.73
N ILE A 84 16.69 0.59 1.71
CA ILE A 84 16.45 1.57 0.65
C ILE A 84 17.54 1.56 -0.40
N GLU A 85 17.10 1.72 -1.65
CA GLU A 85 18.00 1.90 -2.80
C GLU A 85 18.33 3.38 -2.99
N GLY A 86 19.57 3.65 -3.39
CA GLY A 86 20.02 4.98 -3.77
C GLY A 86 20.95 5.66 -2.78
N ASP A 87 21.24 6.92 -3.05
CA ASP A 87 22.11 7.77 -2.25
C ASP A 87 21.29 8.45 -1.13
N ILE A 88 21.66 8.13 0.13
CA ILE A 88 21.01 8.65 1.33
C ILE A 88 21.15 10.18 1.42
N GLU A 89 22.33 10.71 1.11
CA GLU A 89 22.58 12.16 1.17
C GLU A 89 21.72 12.89 0.14
N PHE A 90 21.56 12.32 -1.05
CA PHE A 90 20.69 12.86 -2.06
C PHE A 90 19.22 12.88 -1.60
N ILE A 91 18.76 11.79 -0.96
CA ILE A 91 17.38 11.67 -0.44
C ILE A 91 17.14 12.71 0.66
N LYS A 92 18.07 12.84 1.61
CA LYS A 92 17.99 13.81 2.72
C LYS A 92 18.12 15.25 2.25
N SER A 93 19.20 15.58 1.52
CA SER A 93 19.55 16.97 1.22
C SER A 93 18.76 17.57 0.06
N LYS A 94 18.59 16.83 -1.04
CA LYS A 94 17.90 17.34 -2.23
C LYS A 94 16.39 17.14 -2.20
N LEU A 95 15.93 16.04 -1.59
CA LEU A 95 14.52 15.74 -1.52
C LEU A 95 13.88 16.22 -0.21
N GLY A 96 14.66 16.48 0.84
CA GLY A 96 14.16 16.86 2.15
C GLY A 96 13.25 15.77 2.75
N ILE A 97 13.57 14.50 2.47
CA ILE A 97 12.82 13.36 2.99
C ILE A 97 13.58 12.84 4.21
N GLU A 98 12.92 12.87 5.36
CA GLU A 98 13.44 12.33 6.61
C GLU A 98 12.77 10.99 6.90
N PHE A 99 13.60 9.96 7.12
CA PHE A 99 13.15 8.63 7.50
C PHE A 99 13.60 8.29 8.93
N ASP A 100 12.82 7.45 9.62
CA ASP A 100 13.25 6.86 10.88
C ASP A 100 14.22 5.71 10.60
N TRP A 101 15.51 6.00 10.71
CA TRP A 101 16.58 5.03 10.48
C TRP A 101 16.67 4.03 11.62
N GLU A 102 16.61 2.75 11.31
CA GLU A 102 17.01 1.70 12.26
C GLU A 102 18.52 1.49 12.24
N ASN A 103 19.09 1.48 11.04
CA ASN A 103 20.53 1.43 10.82
C ASN A 103 20.90 2.19 9.54
N GLU A 104 21.52 3.34 9.69
CA GLU A 104 21.88 4.20 8.55
C GLU A 104 23.00 3.59 7.69
N LYS A 105 23.97 2.88 8.33
CA LYS A 105 25.07 2.22 7.60
C LYS A 105 24.56 1.11 6.68
N ASP A 106 23.57 0.35 7.13
CA ASP A 106 22.94 -0.73 6.37
C ASP A 106 21.76 -0.24 5.53
N LYS A 107 21.53 1.07 5.49
CA LYS A 107 20.40 1.70 4.78
C LYS A 107 19.02 1.14 5.19
N LEU A 108 18.88 0.71 6.45
CA LEU A 108 17.64 0.18 7.00
C LEU A 108 16.78 1.29 7.59
N VAL A 109 15.54 1.37 7.11
CA VAL A 109 14.54 2.35 7.53
C VAL A 109 13.29 1.62 8.01
N LYS A 110 12.65 2.15 9.05
CA LYS A 110 11.33 1.65 9.48
C LYS A 110 10.33 1.82 8.35
N PHE A 111 9.70 0.72 7.96
CA PHE A 111 8.79 0.73 6.82
C PHE A 111 7.58 1.66 7.05
N SER A 112 7.05 1.70 8.28
CA SER A 112 5.97 2.62 8.66
C SER A 112 6.34 4.11 8.47
N SER A 113 7.62 4.46 8.63
CA SER A 113 8.12 5.83 8.37
C SER A 113 8.03 6.19 6.90
N ILE A 114 8.34 5.25 6.00
CA ILE A 114 8.22 5.46 4.56
C ILE A 114 6.76 5.68 4.16
N VAL A 115 5.86 4.86 4.70
CA VAL A 115 4.42 4.97 4.41
C VAL A 115 3.86 6.29 4.92
N ARG A 116 4.20 6.66 6.16
CA ARG A 116 3.82 7.97 6.73
C ARG A 116 4.30 9.12 5.84
N GLN A 117 5.55 9.08 5.41
CA GLN A 117 6.12 10.11 4.55
C GLN A 117 5.48 10.14 3.17
N ALA A 118 5.18 8.97 2.58
CA ALA A 118 4.44 8.88 1.32
C ALA A 118 3.05 9.52 1.43
N ASN A 119 2.31 9.26 2.52
CA ASN A 119 1.02 9.88 2.79
C ASN A 119 1.12 11.41 2.91
N GLU A 120 2.14 11.94 3.61
CA GLU A 120 2.33 13.38 3.75
C GLU A 120 2.73 14.05 2.43
N LEU A 121 3.56 13.40 1.63
CA LEU A 121 3.94 13.90 0.31
C LEU A 121 2.77 13.81 -0.68
N TYR A 122 1.95 12.76 -0.60
CA TYR A 122 0.74 12.61 -1.43
C TYR A 122 -0.21 13.79 -1.27
N LYS A 123 -0.40 14.30 -0.04
CA LYS A 123 -1.25 15.46 0.25
C LYS A 123 -0.77 16.78 -0.38
N LYS A 124 0.48 16.83 -0.85
CA LYS A 124 1.10 18.04 -1.44
C LYS A 124 1.10 18.05 -2.97
N LEU A 125 0.54 17.01 -3.59
CA LEU A 125 0.53 16.87 -5.04
C LEU A 125 -0.48 17.82 -5.68
N THR A 126 -0.18 18.29 -6.88
CA THR A 126 -1.08 19.09 -7.70
C THR A 126 -1.71 18.18 -8.76
N PRO A 127 -3.05 18.01 -8.80
CA PRO A 127 -3.69 17.13 -9.75
C PRO A 127 -3.70 17.70 -11.17
N THR A 128 -3.69 16.80 -12.16
CA THR A 128 -4.00 17.12 -13.57
C THR A 128 -5.47 16.80 -13.88
N LYS A 129 -5.85 16.87 -15.16
CA LYS A 129 -7.19 16.51 -15.64
C LYS A 129 -7.37 14.98 -15.83
N ASN A 130 -6.28 14.22 -15.84
CA ASN A 130 -6.32 12.78 -16.09
C ASN A 130 -6.86 12.04 -14.85
N LYS A 131 -7.72 11.04 -15.09
CA LYS A 131 -8.31 10.22 -14.01
C LYS A 131 -7.68 8.83 -13.98
N LEU A 132 -7.49 8.30 -12.77
CA LEU A 132 -7.02 6.93 -12.55
C LEU A 132 -8.06 6.16 -11.73
N TYR A 133 -8.46 5.00 -12.27
CA TYR A 133 -9.27 4.02 -11.56
C TYR A 133 -8.42 2.78 -11.32
N VAL A 134 -8.24 2.42 -10.06
CA VAL A 134 -7.51 1.24 -9.64
C VAL A 134 -8.50 0.20 -9.14
N PHE A 135 -8.58 -0.94 -9.80
CA PHE A 135 -9.45 -2.03 -9.39
C PHE A 135 -8.63 -3.09 -8.66
N VAL A 136 -9.08 -3.41 -7.44
CA VAL A 136 -8.56 -4.53 -6.65
C VAL A 136 -9.64 -5.60 -6.58
N ASP A 137 -9.42 -6.72 -7.26
CA ASP A 137 -10.40 -7.78 -7.41
C ASP A 137 -9.92 -9.12 -6.86
N GLU A 138 -10.82 -10.11 -6.85
CA GLU A 138 -10.57 -11.51 -6.47
C GLU A 138 -10.04 -11.68 -5.02
N LEU A 139 -10.60 -10.99 -4.06
CA LEU A 139 -10.29 -11.19 -2.65
C LEU A 139 -11.03 -12.43 -2.11
N GLU A 140 -10.28 -13.52 -1.93
CA GLU A 140 -10.83 -14.79 -1.43
C GLU A 140 -10.25 -15.13 -0.05
N LEU A 141 -11.05 -15.81 0.77
CA LEU A 141 -10.62 -16.38 2.04
C LEU A 141 -10.18 -17.83 1.85
N ALA A 142 -9.05 -18.22 2.45
CA ALA A 142 -8.62 -19.60 2.48
C ALA A 142 -9.42 -20.38 3.55
N LEU A 143 -10.48 -21.07 3.16
CA LEU A 143 -11.43 -21.75 4.05
C LEU A 143 -10.86 -23.02 4.74
N GLY A 144 -9.63 -23.43 4.43
CA GLY A 144 -9.11 -24.75 4.85
C GLY A 144 -8.24 -24.79 6.11
N LYS A 145 -7.76 -23.64 6.62
CA LYS A 145 -6.81 -23.59 7.76
C LYS A 145 -7.13 -22.39 8.66
N ALA A 146 -7.46 -22.62 9.93
CA ALA A 146 -7.88 -21.58 10.85
C ALA A 146 -6.88 -20.39 10.97
N LYS A 147 -5.58 -20.67 11.06
CA LYS A 147 -4.55 -19.60 11.10
C LYS A 147 -4.52 -18.79 9.80
N GLN A 148 -4.60 -19.45 8.64
CA GLN A 148 -4.62 -18.77 7.36
C GLN A 148 -5.87 -17.92 7.18
N TYR A 149 -7.03 -18.45 7.58
CA TYR A 149 -8.30 -17.74 7.55
C TYR A 149 -8.25 -16.44 8.36
N GLN A 150 -7.72 -16.46 9.58
CA GLN A 150 -7.57 -15.26 10.41
C GLN A 150 -6.61 -14.22 9.78
N LYS A 151 -5.56 -14.72 9.16
CA LYS A 151 -4.61 -13.88 8.42
C LYS A 151 -5.25 -13.22 7.21
N ASP A 152 -6.03 -13.97 6.43
CA ASP A 152 -6.74 -13.47 5.26
C ASP A 152 -7.81 -12.44 5.66
N ILE A 153 -8.56 -12.67 6.75
CA ILE A 153 -9.49 -11.68 7.31
C ILE A 153 -8.77 -10.36 7.64
N LYS A 154 -7.65 -10.44 8.36
CA LYS A 154 -6.85 -9.26 8.72
C LYS A 154 -6.34 -8.54 7.49
N LEU A 155 -5.83 -9.30 6.51
CA LEU A 155 -5.33 -8.77 5.24
C LEU A 155 -6.40 -8.00 4.47
N ILE A 156 -7.59 -8.59 4.27
CA ILE A 156 -8.68 -7.95 3.52
C ILE A 156 -9.23 -6.75 4.28
N ARG A 157 -9.36 -6.85 5.61
CA ARG A 157 -9.76 -5.74 6.46
C ARG A 157 -8.82 -4.55 6.31
N ASP A 158 -7.52 -4.78 6.40
CA ASP A 158 -6.52 -3.72 6.35
C ASP A 158 -6.43 -3.12 4.93
N LEU A 159 -6.73 -3.90 3.88
CA LEU A 159 -6.93 -3.37 2.52
C LEU A 159 -8.11 -2.40 2.45
N ILE A 160 -9.27 -2.76 3.03
CA ILE A 160 -10.44 -1.86 3.06
C ILE A 160 -10.08 -0.54 3.74
N VAL A 161 -9.37 -0.60 4.87
CA VAL A 161 -8.93 0.59 5.60
C VAL A 161 -7.94 1.42 4.77
N ALA A 162 -6.97 0.80 4.10
CA ALA A 162 -6.02 1.47 3.24
C ALA A 162 -6.71 2.17 2.05
N ILE A 163 -7.63 1.48 1.38
CA ILE A 163 -8.44 2.05 0.28
C ILE A 163 -9.24 3.26 0.77
N ASN A 164 -9.92 3.11 1.91
CA ASN A 164 -10.68 4.22 2.51
C ASN A 164 -9.78 5.41 2.82
N HIS A 165 -8.59 5.19 3.37
CA HIS A 165 -7.63 6.26 3.69
C HIS A 165 -7.19 7.00 2.44
N ILE A 166 -6.72 6.30 1.41
CA ILE A 166 -6.26 6.92 0.16
C ILE A 166 -7.41 7.64 -0.56
N ASN A 167 -8.59 7.04 -0.66
CA ASN A 167 -9.77 7.66 -1.26
C ASN A 167 -10.23 8.90 -0.47
N SER A 168 -10.13 8.90 0.86
CA SER A 168 -10.45 10.05 1.71
C SER A 168 -9.50 11.22 1.46
N ILE A 169 -8.20 10.95 1.32
CA ILE A 169 -7.21 11.96 0.92
C ILE A 169 -7.55 12.47 -0.48
N SER A 170 -7.78 11.58 -1.44
CA SER A 170 -8.10 11.94 -2.81
C SER A 170 -9.35 12.83 -2.90
N ARG A 171 -10.42 12.49 -2.16
CA ARG A 171 -11.63 13.32 -2.06
C ARG A 171 -11.33 14.70 -1.45
N LYS A 172 -10.61 14.73 -0.33
CA LYS A 172 -10.29 15.97 0.38
C LYS A 172 -9.49 16.95 -0.48
N TYR A 173 -8.53 16.45 -1.25
CA TYR A 173 -7.65 17.26 -2.10
C TYR A 173 -8.10 17.30 -3.57
N GLN A 174 -9.27 16.75 -3.88
CA GLN A 174 -9.87 16.70 -5.22
C GLN A 174 -8.97 16.00 -6.25
N TYR A 175 -8.26 14.96 -5.83
CA TYR A 175 -7.42 14.16 -6.72
C TYR A 175 -8.27 13.25 -7.60
N PRO A 176 -7.93 13.11 -8.89
CA PRO A 176 -8.66 12.28 -9.83
C PRO A 176 -8.25 10.79 -9.72
N ILE A 177 -8.06 10.29 -8.50
CA ILE A 177 -7.65 8.92 -8.18
C ILE A 177 -8.77 8.23 -7.43
N TYR A 178 -9.21 7.08 -7.95
CA TYR A 178 -10.30 6.28 -7.41
C TYR A 178 -9.85 4.84 -7.27
N ILE A 179 -9.85 4.32 -6.05
CA ILE A 179 -9.50 2.93 -5.77
C ILE A 179 -10.80 2.19 -5.43
N ILE A 180 -11.07 1.11 -6.15
CA ILE A 180 -12.31 0.35 -6.08
C ILE A 180 -11.96 -1.11 -5.80
N THR A 181 -12.67 -1.74 -4.88
CA THR A 181 -12.56 -3.18 -4.64
C THR A 181 -13.94 -3.82 -4.61
N ALA A 182 -14.06 -5.01 -5.19
CA ALA A 182 -15.23 -5.86 -5.07
C ALA A 182 -14.98 -6.90 -3.95
N ILE A 183 -15.91 -6.99 -3.01
CA ILE A 183 -15.83 -7.92 -1.89
C ILE A 183 -17.14 -8.69 -1.79
N ARG A 184 -17.05 -10.02 -1.70
CA ARG A 184 -18.23 -10.86 -1.50
C ARG A 184 -18.85 -10.61 -0.13
N SER A 185 -20.18 -10.66 -0.05
CA SER A 185 -20.93 -10.38 1.19
C SER A 185 -20.55 -11.29 2.35
N GLU A 186 -20.29 -12.58 2.09
CA GLU A 186 -19.85 -13.54 3.11
C GLU A 186 -18.46 -13.22 3.67
N VAL A 187 -17.54 -12.72 2.83
CA VAL A 187 -16.23 -12.25 3.26
C VAL A 187 -16.38 -11.01 4.15
N LEU A 188 -17.22 -10.07 3.71
CA LEU A 188 -17.50 -8.85 4.46
C LEU A 188 -18.10 -9.14 5.83
N THR A 189 -19.08 -10.04 5.93
CA THR A 189 -19.66 -10.50 7.21
C THR A 189 -18.62 -11.11 8.13
N SER A 190 -17.72 -11.92 7.58
CA SER A 190 -16.62 -12.54 8.35
C SER A 190 -15.64 -11.50 8.91
N ILE A 191 -15.36 -10.44 8.15
CA ILE A 191 -14.48 -9.35 8.60
C ILE A 191 -15.17 -8.51 9.68
N GLN A 192 -16.45 -8.18 9.53
CA GLN A 192 -17.23 -7.42 10.50
C GLN A 192 -17.29 -8.13 11.85
N SER A 193 -17.39 -9.46 11.86
CA SER A 193 -17.40 -10.25 13.09
C SER A 193 -16.04 -10.33 13.80
N SER A 194 -14.94 -9.91 13.16
CA SER A 194 -13.57 -9.99 13.71
C SER A 194 -13.22 -8.88 14.72
N GLY A 195 -14.18 -8.00 15.09
CA GLY A 195 -14.08 -7.09 16.23
C GLY A 195 -13.40 -5.74 15.98
N LYS A 196 -12.93 -5.44 14.77
CA LYS A 196 -12.47 -4.08 14.40
C LYS A 196 -13.48 -3.41 13.48
N GLU A 197 -13.75 -2.14 13.74
CA GLU A 197 -14.75 -1.37 13.02
C GLU A 197 -14.32 -1.07 11.58
N ILE A 198 -15.01 -1.67 10.62
CA ILE A 198 -14.91 -1.35 9.19
C ILE A 198 -16.22 -0.74 8.65
N ASN A 199 -17.21 -0.54 9.52
CA ASN A 199 -18.52 -0.06 9.12
C ASN A 199 -18.43 1.33 8.50
N LYS A 200 -17.59 2.22 9.06
CA LYS A 200 -17.39 3.57 8.53
C LYS A 200 -16.85 3.56 7.09
N PRO A 201 -15.75 2.85 6.74
CA PRO A 201 -15.32 2.70 5.35
C PRO A 201 -16.41 2.22 4.41
N ILE A 202 -17.22 1.24 4.84
CA ILE A 202 -18.30 0.68 4.03
C ILE A 202 -19.43 1.69 3.83
N LEU A 203 -19.82 2.42 4.87
CA LEU A 203 -20.86 3.46 4.77
C LEU A 203 -20.42 4.64 3.91
N ASP A 204 -19.16 5.04 4.01
CA ASP A 204 -18.62 6.20 3.29
C ASP A 204 -18.46 5.94 1.79
N PHE A 205 -18.12 4.70 1.39
CA PHE A 205 -17.70 4.36 0.03
C PHE A 205 -18.33 3.08 -0.53
N GLY A 206 -19.01 2.27 0.29
CA GLY A 206 -19.55 0.99 -0.12
C GLY A 206 -20.85 1.15 -0.92
N ILE A 207 -20.98 0.31 -1.97
CA ILE A 207 -22.22 0.14 -2.74
C ILE A 207 -22.56 -1.35 -2.73
N SER A 208 -23.75 -1.70 -2.25
CA SER A 208 -24.22 -3.08 -2.34
C SER A 208 -24.81 -3.33 -3.72
N LEU A 209 -24.22 -4.29 -4.44
CA LEU A 209 -24.78 -4.79 -5.70
C LEU A 209 -25.76 -5.93 -5.37
N LYS A 210 -26.99 -5.81 -5.85
CA LYS A 210 -28.05 -6.85 -5.72
C LYS A 210 -28.09 -7.70 -6.96
#